data_c7765598c2846fd672e702ac6f0e584d
#
_entry.id   c7765598c2846fd672e702ac6f0e584d
#
_cell.length_a   1.000
_cell.length_b   1.000
_cell.length_c   1.000
_cell.angle_alpha   90.00
_cell.angle_beta   90.00
_cell.angle_gamma   90.00
#
_symmetry.space_group_name_H-M   'P 1'
#
loop_
_entity.id
_entity.type
_entity.pdbx_description
1 polymer ?
#
loop_
_entity_poly.entity_id
_entity_poly.type
_entity_poly.pdbx_seq_one_letter_code
_entity_poly.pdbx_strand_id
1 'polypeptide(L)'
;MIKGSKICGISDLDTLNFIINHSYPPQFIGFICNYKKSSRYVEVEKLNELLKLDKKKSKFVAVLVKPDEDILEKIKHLPFDYYQIYDCTAEEIKEIKQKYNKKIITALTIKDETDVKKYQLFYEVTDIYLFDSKGYEKSMAFDHALIEKIKINKPLMIAGNIQVNDNLENYKKIADIIDIS
;
A
#
# COMPACT_ATOMS: atom_id res chain seq x y z
N MET A 1 -17.23 2.07 -8.62
CA MET A 1 -16.36 2.02 -9.82
C MET A 1 -14.92 2.03 -9.35
N ILE A 2 -14.07 1.11 -9.81
CA ILE A 2 -12.63 1.17 -9.52
C ILE A 2 -12.09 2.51 -10.04
N LYS A 3 -11.44 3.27 -9.17
CA LYS A 3 -10.95 4.64 -9.44
C LYS A 3 -9.45 4.66 -9.76
N GLY A 4 -8.73 3.57 -9.43
CA GLY A 4 -7.30 3.51 -9.64
C GLY A 4 -6.69 2.15 -9.38
N SER A 5 -5.39 2.07 -9.64
CA SER A 5 -4.59 0.88 -9.35
C SER A 5 -3.29 1.25 -8.62
N LYS A 6 -2.76 0.29 -7.89
CA LYS A 6 -1.41 0.30 -7.33
C LYS A 6 -0.64 -0.90 -7.85
N ILE A 7 0.63 -0.70 -8.16
CA ILE A 7 1.59 -1.78 -8.42
C ILE A 7 2.63 -1.76 -7.30
N CYS A 8 2.74 -2.88 -6.60
CA CYS A 8 3.54 -2.98 -5.38
C CYS A 8 4.80 -3.84 -5.56
N GLY A 9 5.90 -3.40 -4.96
CA GLY A 9 7.15 -4.14 -4.93
C GLY A 9 8.03 -3.91 -6.14
N ILE A 10 8.01 -2.71 -6.69
CA ILE A 10 8.95 -2.31 -7.74
C ILE A 10 10.35 -2.19 -7.14
N SER A 11 11.34 -2.82 -7.78
CA SER A 11 12.70 -2.92 -7.28
C SER A 11 13.79 -2.66 -8.32
N ASP A 12 13.43 -2.32 -9.56
CA ASP A 12 14.38 -2.02 -10.62
C ASP A 12 13.96 -0.81 -11.47
N LEU A 13 14.95 -0.18 -12.09
CA LEU A 13 14.78 1.07 -12.82
C LEU A 13 14.01 0.90 -14.12
N ASP A 14 14.23 -0.20 -14.84
CA ASP A 14 13.62 -0.42 -16.14
C ASP A 14 12.11 -0.65 -16.00
N THR A 15 11.71 -1.48 -15.03
CA THR A 15 10.30 -1.69 -14.70
C THR A 15 9.65 -0.39 -14.22
N LEU A 16 10.32 0.37 -13.35
CA LEU A 16 9.80 1.65 -12.87
C LEU A 16 9.58 2.62 -14.02
N ASN A 17 10.59 2.78 -14.89
CA ASN A 17 10.51 3.66 -16.04
C ASN A 17 9.41 3.25 -17.02
N PHE A 18 9.25 1.95 -17.29
CA PHE A 18 8.17 1.41 -18.11
C PHE A 18 6.80 1.76 -17.54
N ILE A 19 6.58 1.52 -16.25
CA ILE A 19 5.30 1.75 -15.57
C ILE A 19 4.91 3.23 -15.57
N ILE A 20 5.85 4.12 -15.24
CA ILE A 20 5.61 5.57 -15.18
C ILE A 20 5.27 6.14 -16.57
N ASN A 21 5.89 5.60 -17.62
CA ASN A 21 5.71 6.06 -18.99
C ASN A 21 4.59 5.33 -19.75
N HIS A 22 3.94 4.35 -19.14
CA HIS A 22 2.83 3.65 -19.74
C HIS A 22 1.66 4.60 -20.06
N SER A 23 0.90 4.32 -21.11
CA SER A 23 -0.27 5.12 -21.51
C SER A 23 -1.33 5.20 -20.40
N TYR A 24 -1.40 4.17 -19.54
CA TYR A 24 -2.28 4.06 -18.39
C TYR A 24 -1.44 3.74 -17.15
N PRO A 25 -0.69 4.72 -16.59
CA PRO A 25 0.17 4.46 -15.44
C PRO A 25 -0.68 4.19 -14.20
N PRO A 26 -0.20 3.36 -13.25
CA PRO A 26 -0.89 3.16 -11.99
C PRO A 26 -0.92 4.46 -11.19
N GLN A 27 -1.96 4.63 -10.38
CA GLN A 27 -2.08 5.79 -9.50
C GLN A 27 -1.05 5.75 -8.36
N PHE A 28 -0.68 4.55 -7.93
CA PHE A 28 0.31 4.33 -6.87
C PHE A 28 1.37 3.32 -7.29
N ILE A 29 2.61 3.55 -6.86
CA ILE A 29 3.75 2.65 -7.07
C ILE A 29 4.39 2.41 -5.70
N GLY A 30 4.42 1.14 -5.27
CA GLY A 30 4.92 0.74 -3.95
C GLY A 30 6.33 0.17 -3.98
N PHE A 31 7.14 0.56 -2.99
CA PHE A 31 8.51 0.09 -2.77
C PHE A 31 8.60 -0.51 -1.38
N ILE A 32 9.09 -1.76 -1.24
CA ILE A 32 9.23 -2.43 0.05
C ILE A 32 10.53 -1.96 0.70
N CYS A 33 10.42 -1.15 1.79
CA CYS A 33 11.54 -0.39 2.33
C CYS A 33 12.22 -1.02 3.55
N ASN A 34 11.54 -1.91 4.30
CA ASN A 34 12.12 -2.48 5.52
C ASN A 34 11.85 -3.97 5.76
N TYR A 35 11.18 -4.65 4.84
CA TYR A 35 10.90 -6.09 4.98
C TYR A 35 11.87 -6.93 4.15
N LYS A 36 13.06 -7.19 4.70
CA LYS A 36 14.20 -7.89 4.04
C LYS A 36 13.90 -9.34 3.61
N LYS A 37 12.85 -9.97 4.15
CA LYS A 37 12.42 -11.31 3.73
C LYS A 37 11.70 -11.32 2.37
N SER A 38 11.26 -10.17 1.90
CA SER A 38 10.66 -10.06 0.57
C SER A 38 11.72 -10.09 -0.51
N SER A 39 11.51 -10.87 -1.56
CA SER A 39 12.35 -10.84 -2.77
C SER A 39 12.31 -9.50 -3.50
N ARG A 40 11.36 -8.64 -3.17
CA ARG A 40 11.14 -7.30 -3.74
C ARG A 40 11.57 -6.18 -2.79
N TYR A 41 12.30 -6.52 -1.71
CA TYR A 41 12.89 -5.53 -0.82
C TYR A 41 13.91 -4.67 -1.56
N VAL A 42 13.93 -3.38 -1.25
CA VAL A 42 14.85 -2.41 -1.85
C VAL A 42 15.65 -1.72 -0.75
N GLU A 43 16.97 -1.80 -0.84
CA GLU A 43 17.88 -1.07 0.06
C GLU A 43 17.74 0.45 -0.14
N VAL A 44 18.06 1.22 0.92
CA VAL A 44 17.86 2.68 0.91
C VAL A 44 18.68 3.37 -0.18
N GLU A 45 19.89 2.90 -0.42
CA GLU A 45 20.77 3.42 -1.48
C GLU A 45 20.12 3.28 -2.85
N LYS A 46 19.53 2.11 -3.13
CA LYS A 46 18.82 1.85 -4.38
C LYS A 46 17.51 2.63 -4.45
N LEU A 47 16.81 2.85 -3.34
CA LEU A 47 15.64 3.74 -3.30
C LEU A 47 16.02 5.16 -3.72
N ASN A 48 17.17 5.67 -3.25
CA ASN A 48 17.68 6.98 -3.65
C ASN A 48 17.93 7.10 -5.17
N GLU A 49 18.27 5.99 -5.83
CA GLU A 49 18.45 5.97 -7.30
C GLU A 49 17.10 5.91 -8.02
N LEU A 50 16.24 4.99 -7.65
CA LEU A 50 14.93 4.77 -8.27
C LEU A 50 14.05 6.02 -8.19
N LEU A 51 14.03 6.65 -7.02
CA LEU A 51 13.16 7.79 -6.73
C LEU A 51 13.65 9.13 -7.33
N LYS A 52 14.77 9.15 -8.06
CA LYS A 52 15.15 10.28 -8.91
C LYS A 52 14.30 10.41 -10.17
N LEU A 53 13.65 9.32 -10.60
CA LEU A 53 12.74 9.40 -11.73
C LEU A 53 11.54 10.29 -11.41
N ASP A 54 11.16 11.10 -12.40
CA ASP A 54 9.91 11.86 -12.32
C ASP A 54 8.71 10.92 -12.31
N LYS A 55 8.02 10.87 -11.19
CA LYS A 55 6.84 10.01 -10.99
C LYS A 55 5.62 10.41 -11.80
N LYS A 56 5.67 11.58 -12.49
CA LYS A 56 4.58 12.14 -13.31
C LYS A 56 3.25 12.15 -12.53
N LYS A 57 2.27 11.38 -13.01
CA LYS A 57 0.92 11.29 -12.41
C LYS A 57 0.83 10.27 -11.26
N SER A 58 1.83 9.39 -11.13
CA SER A 58 1.83 8.36 -10.08
C SER A 58 2.22 8.93 -8.73
N LYS A 59 1.85 8.22 -7.66
CA LYS A 59 2.23 8.52 -6.28
C LYS A 59 3.17 7.44 -5.77
N PHE A 60 4.31 7.82 -5.21
CA PHE A 60 5.25 6.87 -4.62
C PHE A 60 4.84 6.53 -3.19
N VAL A 61 4.88 5.24 -2.87
CA VAL A 61 4.46 4.67 -1.61
C VAL A 61 5.60 3.88 -0.98
N ALA A 62 6.06 4.27 0.20
CA ALA A 62 6.94 3.45 1.03
C ALA A 62 6.11 2.37 1.74
N VAL A 63 6.40 1.10 1.48
CA VAL A 63 5.75 -0.04 2.14
C VAL A 63 6.60 -0.47 3.33
N LEU A 64 6.00 -0.41 4.50
CA LEU A 64 6.67 -0.52 5.80
C LEU A 64 5.95 -1.53 6.69
N VAL A 65 6.70 -2.43 7.29
CA VAL A 65 6.21 -3.39 8.27
C VAL A 65 6.82 -3.05 9.63
N LYS A 66 5.99 -2.60 10.57
CA LYS A 66 6.41 -2.17 11.92
C LYS A 66 7.73 -1.38 11.88
N PRO A 67 7.76 -0.22 11.17
CA PRO A 67 8.99 0.52 10.96
C PRO A 67 9.52 1.05 12.30
N ASP A 68 10.82 0.94 12.48
CA ASP A 68 11.55 1.62 13.55
C ASP A 68 11.95 3.05 13.15
N GLU A 69 12.47 3.80 14.09
CA GLU A 69 12.90 5.18 13.85
C GLU A 69 14.06 5.23 12.84
N ASP A 70 14.95 4.25 12.83
CA ASP A 70 16.12 4.23 11.95
C ASP A 70 15.71 4.23 10.46
N ILE A 71 14.78 3.35 10.06
CA ILE A 71 14.31 3.33 8.67
C ILE A 71 13.52 4.60 8.33
N LEU A 72 12.69 5.11 9.24
CA LEU A 72 11.90 6.31 9.01
C LEU A 72 12.80 7.53 8.79
N GLU A 73 13.85 7.69 9.60
CA GLU A 73 14.84 8.77 9.45
C GLU A 73 15.62 8.66 8.12
N LYS A 74 15.97 7.45 7.70
CA LYS A 74 16.66 7.21 6.42
C LYS A 74 15.83 7.56 5.20
N ILE A 75 14.51 7.36 5.24
CA ILE A 75 13.64 7.59 4.09
C ILE A 75 12.84 8.90 4.13
N LYS A 76 12.86 9.66 5.23
CA LYS A 76 12.03 10.85 5.42
C LYS A 76 12.17 11.92 4.33
N HIS A 77 13.37 12.06 3.78
CA HIS A 77 13.69 13.04 2.73
C HIS A 77 13.40 12.54 1.31
N LEU A 78 13.08 11.25 1.15
CA LEU A 78 12.72 10.69 -0.14
C LEU A 78 11.31 11.15 -0.58
N PRO A 79 11.06 11.28 -1.90
CA PRO A 79 9.84 11.87 -2.44
C PRO A 79 8.62 10.94 -2.37
N PHE A 80 8.47 10.19 -1.26
CA PHE A 80 7.28 9.41 -0.99
C PHE A 80 6.08 10.32 -0.67
N ASP A 81 4.95 10.03 -1.31
CA ASP A 81 3.67 10.70 -1.03
C ASP A 81 2.93 10.04 0.13
N TYR A 82 3.09 8.72 0.26
CA TYR A 82 2.41 7.90 1.26
C TYR A 82 3.37 6.95 1.95
N TYR A 83 3.08 6.69 3.23
CA TYR A 83 3.61 5.54 3.94
C TYR A 83 2.48 4.51 4.09
N GLN A 84 2.68 3.31 3.55
CA GLN A 84 1.82 2.15 3.74
C GLN A 84 2.37 1.34 4.90
N ILE A 85 1.61 1.26 6.00
CA ILE A 85 2.11 0.72 7.26
C ILE A 85 1.32 -0.52 7.67
N TYR A 86 2.05 -1.60 7.93
CA TYR A 86 1.57 -2.83 8.53
C TYR A 86 2.00 -2.92 9.99
N ASP A 87 1.24 -3.66 10.79
CA ASP A 87 1.59 -4.14 12.15
C ASP A 87 1.96 -3.03 13.16
N CYS A 88 1.38 -1.86 13.03
CA CYS A 88 1.47 -0.78 14.01
C CYS A 88 0.11 -0.50 14.67
N THR A 89 0.12 0.04 15.87
CA THR A 89 -1.06 0.58 16.54
C THR A 89 -1.49 1.93 15.93
N ALA A 90 -2.69 2.38 16.23
CA ALA A 90 -3.17 3.68 15.77
C ALA A 90 -2.32 4.84 16.35
N GLU A 91 -1.84 4.71 17.59
CA GLU A 91 -0.97 5.67 18.26
C GLU A 91 0.38 5.79 17.55
N GLU A 92 1.04 4.66 17.25
CA GLU A 92 2.30 4.63 16.50
C GLU A 92 2.14 5.26 15.10
N ILE A 93 1.05 4.95 14.40
CA ILE A 93 0.74 5.55 13.09
C ILE A 93 0.52 7.06 13.22
N LYS A 94 -0.17 7.52 14.27
CA LYS A 94 -0.40 8.94 14.53
C LYS A 94 0.91 9.69 14.73
N GLU A 95 1.84 9.14 15.52
CA GLU A 95 3.15 9.71 15.75
C GLU A 95 3.97 9.80 14.44
N ILE A 96 4.00 8.72 13.65
CA ILE A 96 4.65 8.69 12.35
C ILE A 96 4.06 9.75 11.42
N LYS A 97 2.74 9.81 11.32
CA LYS A 97 2.03 10.78 10.47
C LYS A 97 2.39 12.23 10.82
N GLN A 98 2.39 12.54 12.10
CA GLN A 98 2.70 13.88 12.60
C GLN A 98 4.18 14.25 12.43
N LYS A 99 5.08 13.33 12.82
CA LYS A 99 6.53 13.57 12.79
C LYS A 99 7.05 13.74 11.37
N TYR A 100 6.59 12.90 10.42
CA TYR A 100 7.11 12.87 9.06
C TYR A 100 6.23 13.58 8.04
N ASN A 101 5.07 14.10 8.44
CA ASN A 101 4.10 14.80 7.58
C ASN A 101 3.78 14.03 6.29
N LYS A 102 3.51 12.72 6.43
CA LYS A 102 3.17 11.83 5.30
C LYS A 102 1.70 11.41 5.36
N LYS A 103 1.10 11.21 4.20
CA LYS A 103 -0.20 10.55 4.11
C LYS A 103 -0.04 9.07 4.41
N ILE A 104 -1.06 8.47 5.05
CA ILE A 104 -1.01 7.10 5.54
C ILE A 104 -1.96 6.19 4.76
N ILE A 105 -1.42 5.08 4.29
CA ILE A 105 -2.18 3.90 3.89
C ILE A 105 -2.06 2.89 5.04
N THR A 106 -3.15 2.69 5.79
CA THR A 106 -3.17 1.67 6.85
C THR A 106 -3.48 0.32 6.24
N ALA A 107 -2.51 -0.58 6.30
CA ALA A 107 -2.64 -1.93 5.78
C ALA A 107 -3.08 -2.91 6.88
N LEU A 108 -4.22 -3.54 6.68
CA LEU A 108 -4.80 -4.51 7.58
C LEU A 108 -4.83 -5.89 6.92
N THR A 109 -4.25 -6.88 7.60
CA THR A 109 -4.35 -8.28 7.20
C THR A 109 -5.71 -8.81 7.57
N ILE A 110 -6.49 -9.25 6.58
CA ILE A 110 -7.86 -9.72 6.75
C ILE A 110 -7.92 -11.23 6.60
N LYS A 111 -8.31 -11.91 7.67
CA LYS A 111 -8.55 -13.36 7.69
C LYS A 111 -10.03 -13.66 7.93
N ASP A 112 -10.69 -12.81 8.72
CA ASP A 112 -12.08 -13.00 9.13
C ASP A 112 -12.79 -11.65 9.37
N GLU A 113 -14.05 -11.71 9.77
CA GLU A 113 -14.88 -10.55 10.06
C GLU A 113 -14.34 -9.68 11.22
N THR A 114 -13.64 -10.29 12.18
CA THR A 114 -13.06 -9.56 13.32
C THR A 114 -11.93 -8.66 12.85
N ASP A 115 -11.09 -9.16 11.93
CA ASP A 115 -10.02 -8.37 11.34
C ASP A 115 -10.56 -7.17 10.56
N VAL A 116 -11.64 -7.38 9.81
CA VAL A 116 -12.29 -6.30 9.06
C VAL A 116 -12.70 -5.15 9.99
N LYS A 117 -13.33 -5.45 11.14
CA LYS A 117 -13.80 -4.43 12.10
C LYS A 117 -12.68 -3.57 12.70
N LYS A 118 -11.44 -4.05 12.67
CA LYS A 118 -10.27 -3.30 13.18
C LYS A 118 -10.05 -1.95 12.47
N TYR A 119 -10.58 -1.75 11.26
CA TYR A 119 -10.45 -0.46 10.57
C TYR A 119 -10.92 0.73 11.40
N GLN A 120 -11.90 0.53 12.28
CA GLN A 120 -12.47 1.58 13.13
C GLN A 120 -11.44 2.18 14.09
N LEU A 121 -10.49 1.35 14.57
CA LEU A 121 -9.42 1.79 15.48
C LEU A 121 -8.46 2.78 14.82
N PHE A 122 -8.34 2.73 13.49
CA PHE A 122 -7.40 3.51 12.70
C PHE A 122 -8.05 4.69 11.98
N TYR A 123 -9.35 4.95 12.19
CA TYR A 123 -10.11 5.90 11.37
C TYR A 123 -9.48 7.30 11.35
N GLU A 124 -9.07 7.82 12.50
CA GLU A 124 -8.53 9.18 12.63
C GLU A 124 -7.14 9.36 11.99
N VAL A 125 -6.36 8.30 11.89
CA VAL A 125 -4.97 8.35 11.44
C VAL A 125 -4.80 7.96 9.96
N THR A 126 -5.78 7.29 9.38
CA THR A 126 -5.74 6.72 8.04
C THR A 126 -6.23 7.70 6.97
N ASP A 127 -5.53 7.80 5.85
CA ASP A 127 -6.00 8.49 4.65
C ASP A 127 -6.62 7.51 3.64
N ILE A 128 -6.04 6.31 3.51
CA ILE A 128 -6.53 5.21 2.65
C ILE A 128 -6.39 3.91 3.43
N TYR A 129 -7.39 3.03 3.37
CA TYR A 129 -7.27 1.67 3.88
C TYR A 129 -6.77 0.73 2.79
N LEU A 130 -5.93 -0.22 3.18
CA LEU A 130 -5.59 -1.39 2.38
C LEU A 130 -6.02 -2.64 3.14
N PHE A 131 -6.91 -3.44 2.56
CA PHE A 131 -7.24 -4.76 3.04
C PHE A 131 -6.48 -5.80 2.21
N ASP A 132 -5.63 -6.56 2.88
CA ASP A 132 -4.78 -7.58 2.28
C ASP A 132 -5.10 -8.95 2.87
N SER A 133 -5.26 -9.95 2.04
CA SER A 133 -5.66 -11.29 2.47
C SER A 133 -4.65 -11.99 3.37
N LYS A 134 -3.37 -11.67 3.27
CA LYS A 134 -2.31 -12.26 4.11
C LYS A 134 -1.16 -11.29 4.40
N GLY A 135 -1.44 -9.99 4.27
CA GLY A 135 -0.45 -8.97 4.51
C GLY A 135 0.75 -9.09 3.57
N TYR A 136 1.93 -8.92 4.12
CA TYR A 136 3.19 -8.90 3.40
C TYR A 136 3.82 -10.30 3.20
N GLU A 137 3.18 -11.36 3.71
CA GLU A 137 3.61 -12.74 3.51
C GLU A 137 3.10 -13.29 2.17
N LYS A 138 2.78 -14.58 2.09
CA LYS A 138 2.22 -15.18 0.88
C LYS A 138 0.74 -14.82 0.75
N SER A 139 0.39 -14.10 -0.30
CA SER A 139 -0.97 -13.68 -0.60
C SER A 139 -1.90 -14.88 -0.85
N MET A 140 -3.07 -14.85 -0.21
CA MET A 140 -4.20 -15.78 -0.44
C MET A 140 -5.46 -14.94 -0.62
N ALA A 141 -6.36 -15.35 -1.52
CA ALA A 141 -7.65 -14.68 -1.65
C ALA A 141 -8.43 -14.75 -0.32
N PHE A 142 -9.08 -13.66 0.07
CA PHE A 142 -10.04 -13.66 1.17
C PHE A 142 -11.47 -13.49 0.65
N ASP A 143 -12.45 -13.85 1.48
CA ASP A 143 -13.84 -13.70 1.10
C ASP A 143 -14.26 -12.22 1.04
N HIS A 144 -14.50 -11.72 -0.16
CA HIS A 144 -14.93 -10.35 -0.40
C HIS A 144 -16.28 -10.01 0.27
N ALA A 145 -17.13 -11.01 0.55
CA ALA A 145 -18.38 -10.80 1.27
C ALA A 145 -18.18 -10.22 2.68
N LEU A 146 -16.99 -10.39 3.27
CA LEU A 146 -16.63 -9.79 4.54
C LEU A 146 -16.61 -8.25 4.48
N ILE A 147 -16.35 -7.69 3.30
CA ILE A 147 -16.21 -6.24 3.10
C ILE A 147 -17.53 -5.62 2.64
N GLU A 148 -18.37 -6.34 1.92
CA GLU A 148 -19.62 -5.80 1.34
C GLU A 148 -20.57 -5.19 2.38
N LYS A 149 -20.50 -5.66 3.62
CA LYS A 149 -21.38 -5.24 4.72
C LYS A 149 -20.89 -4.02 5.49
N ILE A 150 -19.65 -3.58 5.24
CA ILE A 150 -19.05 -2.45 5.97
C ILE A 150 -19.16 -1.17 5.16
N LYS A 151 -19.42 -0.06 5.87
CA LYS A 151 -19.42 1.29 5.27
C LYS A 151 -18.15 2.01 5.72
N ILE A 152 -17.17 2.06 4.84
CA ILE A 152 -15.96 2.84 5.05
C ILE A 152 -16.08 4.14 4.25
N ASN A 153 -16.02 5.29 4.94
CA ASN A 153 -16.13 6.61 4.31
C ASN A 153 -14.76 7.15 3.82
N LYS A 154 -13.76 6.29 3.73
CA LYS A 154 -12.43 6.59 3.20
C LYS A 154 -12.12 5.67 2.03
N PRO A 155 -11.21 6.06 1.11
CA PRO A 155 -10.83 5.20 0.01
C PRO A 155 -10.33 3.85 0.51
N LEU A 156 -10.74 2.77 -0.15
CA LEU A 156 -10.35 1.41 0.16
C LEU A 156 -9.59 0.80 -1.01
N MET A 157 -8.38 0.31 -0.71
CA MET A 157 -7.62 -0.58 -1.57
C MET A 157 -7.87 -2.04 -1.17
N ILE A 158 -7.85 -2.91 -2.15
CA ILE A 158 -7.84 -4.37 -1.93
C ILE A 158 -6.58 -4.95 -2.55
N ALA A 159 -5.92 -5.83 -1.80
CA ALA A 159 -4.83 -6.69 -2.25
C ALA A 159 -5.13 -8.15 -1.94
N GLY A 160 -4.31 -9.03 -2.50
CA GLY A 160 -4.36 -10.46 -2.22
C GLY A 160 -4.89 -11.29 -3.38
N ASN A 161 -3.94 -11.96 -4.04
CA ASN A 161 -4.20 -12.94 -5.11
C ASN A 161 -5.06 -12.44 -6.28
N ILE A 162 -4.98 -11.14 -6.60
CA ILE A 162 -5.66 -10.57 -7.76
C ILE A 162 -4.89 -10.97 -9.02
N GLN A 163 -5.56 -11.65 -9.96
CA GLN A 163 -4.95 -12.22 -11.15
C GLN A 163 -5.25 -11.37 -12.40
N VAL A 164 -4.40 -11.50 -13.41
CA VAL A 164 -4.54 -10.78 -14.69
C VAL A 164 -5.89 -11.04 -15.36
N ASN A 165 -6.44 -12.25 -15.19
CA ASN A 165 -7.70 -12.65 -15.81
C ASN A 165 -8.93 -12.46 -14.91
N ASP A 166 -8.76 -11.83 -13.73
CA ASP A 166 -9.88 -11.58 -12.85
C ASP A 166 -10.88 -10.60 -13.47
N ASN A 167 -12.16 -10.88 -13.25
CA ASN A 167 -13.19 -9.93 -13.64
C ASN A 167 -13.23 -8.76 -12.64
N LEU A 168 -12.74 -7.60 -13.06
CA LEU A 168 -12.69 -6.40 -12.25
C LEU A 168 -14.06 -5.89 -11.77
N GLU A 169 -15.15 -6.33 -12.40
CA GLU A 169 -16.52 -6.01 -11.94
C GLU A 169 -16.78 -6.53 -10.53
N ASN A 170 -16.16 -7.67 -10.16
CA ASN A 170 -16.29 -8.26 -8.83
C ASN A 170 -15.73 -7.36 -7.74
N TYR A 171 -14.75 -6.53 -8.06
CA TYR A 171 -14.09 -5.62 -7.11
C TYR A 171 -14.76 -4.24 -7.02
N LYS A 172 -15.56 -3.84 -8.02
CA LYS A 172 -16.16 -2.49 -8.08
C LYS A 172 -17.09 -2.14 -6.93
N LYS A 173 -17.70 -3.16 -6.33
CA LYS A 173 -18.65 -2.97 -5.22
C LYS A 173 -17.95 -2.80 -3.87
N ILE A 174 -16.71 -3.27 -3.77
CA ILE A 174 -16.00 -3.44 -2.50
C ILE A 174 -14.75 -2.58 -2.37
N ALA A 175 -14.20 -2.06 -3.47
CA ALA A 175 -12.98 -1.26 -3.44
C ALA A 175 -13.01 -0.08 -4.40
N ASP A 176 -12.23 0.95 -4.08
CA ASP A 176 -11.92 2.07 -4.95
C ASP A 176 -10.64 1.81 -5.77
N ILE A 177 -9.68 1.07 -5.21
CA ILE A 177 -8.34 0.87 -5.76
C ILE A 177 -7.98 -0.61 -5.66
N ILE A 178 -7.34 -1.14 -6.70
CA ILE A 178 -6.79 -2.49 -6.74
C ILE A 178 -5.28 -2.41 -6.55
N ASP A 179 -4.73 -3.17 -5.62
CA ASP A 179 -3.29 -3.31 -5.37
C ASP A 179 -2.79 -4.67 -5.90
N ILE A 180 -1.89 -4.63 -6.85
CA ILE A 180 -1.32 -5.79 -7.53
C ILE A 180 0.17 -5.89 -7.22
N SER A 181 0.66 -7.12 -7.09
CA SER A 181 2.07 -7.34 -6.74
C SER A 181 2.64 -8.60 -7.37
#